data_6a826ce6649130117b8faa86e858774f
#
_entry.id   6a826ce6649130117b8faa86e858774f
#
_cell.length_a   1.000
_cell.length_b   1.000
_cell.length_c   1.000
_cell.angle_alpha   90.00
_cell.angle_beta   90.00
_cell.angle_gamma   90.00
#
_symmetry.space_group_name_H-M   'P 1'
#
loop_
_entity.id
_entity.type
_entity.pdbx_description
1 polymer ?
#
loop_
_entity_poly.entity_id
_entity_poly.type
_entity_poly.pdbx_seq_one_letter_code
_entity_poly.pdbx_strand_id
1 'polypeptide(L)'
;MKLFFYIFLIFAPFINSMERITISHAGEERSYLLFIPTVQKESYKLVIGLHGFSGSASGFEKETTGGFNLYAEEQGLIVVYPQGKYFYPSYQTTDPKGSPVTQTAYSSSWNHLGPLIANNKKVKMCADSSQSAPPFPSCKNQDSCYWTSCVDDSDFIKTIALKIQKEFSIGKSYVMGLSNGGMMAQLIGCQYPDIFDGVINVVGMQPHKLSCIPEKPISLIIYGGLLDKSVPPISINSSGGYFYEPIKNTVSEWSSKFNCKDTQNSKITTPFVSSETLFYNCDNDVTITAIINAKAGHAWPGITSNEGYCRSNIQSEIIYSECKEIKKISGSRYLLNRLFAN
;
A
#
# COMPACT_ATOMS: atom_id res chain seq x y z
N MET A 1 -15.52 39.78 47.25
CA MET A 1 -14.24 39.23 46.86
C MET A 1 -14.54 38.07 45.91
N LYS A 2 -14.47 38.30 44.57
CA LYS A 2 -14.76 37.27 43.55
C LYS A 2 -13.46 36.60 43.19
N LEU A 3 -13.30 35.30 43.53
CA LEU A 3 -12.17 34.46 43.14
C LEU A 3 -12.36 34.06 41.68
N PHE A 4 -11.51 34.55 40.78
CA PHE A 4 -11.38 34.05 39.41
C PHE A 4 -10.49 32.82 39.43
N PHE A 5 -11.07 31.66 39.16
CA PHE A 5 -10.31 30.43 38.85
C PHE A 5 -9.84 30.52 37.40
N TYR A 6 -8.52 30.75 37.21
CA TYR A 6 -7.87 30.54 35.92
C TYR A 6 -7.64 29.04 35.72
N ILE A 7 -8.42 28.43 34.85
CA ILE A 7 -8.11 27.09 34.34
C ILE A 7 -6.95 27.22 33.37
N PHE A 8 -5.74 26.88 33.83
CA PHE A 8 -4.61 26.66 32.96
C PHE A 8 -4.86 25.34 32.19
N LEU A 9 -5.30 25.42 30.94
CA LEU A 9 -5.20 24.32 29.99
C LEU A 9 -3.72 24.09 29.72
N ILE A 10 -3.14 23.08 30.38
CA ILE A 10 -1.81 22.59 30.07
C ILE A 10 -1.91 21.89 28.70
N PHE A 11 -1.58 22.62 27.64
CA PHE A 11 -1.29 22.02 26.34
C PHE A 11 0.00 21.20 26.53
N ALA A 12 -0.14 19.88 26.70
CA ALA A 12 1.00 19.00 26.58
C ALA A 12 1.55 19.17 25.15
N PRO A 13 2.88 19.39 24.97
CA PRO A 13 3.46 19.44 23.65
C PRO A 13 3.21 18.07 22.99
N PHE A 14 2.54 18.05 21.85
CA PHE A 14 2.46 16.85 21.01
C PHE A 14 3.88 16.51 20.57
N ILE A 15 4.46 15.51 21.20
CA ILE A 15 5.72 14.93 20.74
C ILE A 15 5.35 14.14 19.49
N ASN A 16 6.05 14.40 18.38
CA ASN A 16 6.00 13.57 17.18
C ASN A 16 6.13 12.10 17.59
N SER A 17 5.04 11.37 17.63
CA SER A 17 5.02 10.00 18.13
C SER A 17 4.38 9.06 17.12
N MET A 18 5.17 8.04 16.77
CA MET A 18 4.63 6.86 16.12
C MET A 18 4.04 5.97 17.21
N GLU A 19 2.74 5.76 17.19
CA GLU A 19 2.03 4.93 18.15
C GLU A 19 1.50 3.65 17.51
N ARG A 20 1.67 2.51 18.20
CA ARG A 20 1.00 1.27 17.81
C ARG A 20 -0.38 1.21 18.47
N ILE A 21 -1.40 1.12 17.65
CA ILE A 21 -2.79 1.00 18.09
C ILE A 21 -3.29 -0.40 17.74
N THR A 22 -3.89 -1.08 18.72
CA THR A 22 -4.56 -2.37 18.55
C THR A 22 -6.06 -2.16 18.63
N ILE A 23 -6.79 -2.78 17.71
CA ILE A 23 -8.27 -2.79 17.69
C ILE A 23 -8.80 -4.21 17.54
N SER A 24 -9.95 -4.47 18.12
CA SER A 24 -10.71 -5.69 17.81
C SER A 24 -11.45 -5.49 16.49
N HIS A 25 -11.22 -6.37 15.52
CA HIS A 25 -11.88 -6.35 14.22
C HIS A 25 -12.26 -7.78 13.80
N ALA A 26 -13.53 -8.00 13.47
CA ALA A 26 -14.07 -9.32 13.10
C ALA A 26 -13.72 -10.45 14.10
N GLY A 27 -13.65 -10.14 15.40
CA GLY A 27 -13.34 -11.09 16.47
C GLY A 27 -11.85 -11.39 16.66
N GLU A 28 -10.97 -10.69 15.97
CA GLU A 28 -9.52 -10.81 16.08
C GLU A 28 -8.87 -9.48 16.47
N GLU A 29 -7.70 -9.54 17.11
CA GLU A 29 -6.87 -8.37 17.31
C GLU A 29 -6.10 -8.03 16.03
N ARG A 30 -6.25 -6.77 15.59
CA ARG A 30 -5.54 -6.20 14.46
C ARG A 30 -4.85 -4.92 14.91
N SER A 31 -3.74 -4.57 14.30
CA SER A 31 -2.99 -3.38 14.69
C SER A 31 -2.59 -2.50 13.51
N TYR A 32 -2.30 -1.24 13.81
CA TYR A 32 -1.70 -0.29 12.89
C TYR A 32 -0.75 0.65 13.64
N LEU A 33 0.17 1.26 12.92
CA LEU A 33 0.96 2.39 13.42
C LEU A 33 0.27 3.68 13.00
N LEU A 34 0.20 4.63 13.92
CA LEU A 34 -0.37 5.96 13.70
C LEU A 34 0.72 7.01 13.89
N PHE A 35 0.94 7.82 12.87
CA PHE A 35 1.78 9.01 12.92
C PHE A 35 0.91 10.26 12.92
N ILE A 36 1.07 11.11 13.92
CA ILE A 36 0.41 12.40 14.04
C ILE A 36 1.48 13.49 13.97
N PRO A 37 1.39 14.43 13.00
CA PRO A 37 2.37 15.52 12.88
C PRO A 37 2.24 16.49 14.06
N THR A 38 3.36 17.12 14.44
CA THR A 38 3.34 18.18 15.46
C THR A 38 2.73 19.49 14.93
N VAL A 39 2.76 19.66 13.60
CA VAL A 39 2.17 20.82 12.92
C VAL A 39 0.64 20.78 13.02
N GLN A 40 0.09 21.73 13.74
CA GLN A 40 -1.37 21.89 13.88
C GLN A 40 -1.99 22.39 12.57
N LYS A 41 -3.12 21.76 12.16
CA LYS A 41 -3.92 22.14 10.99
C LYS A 41 -5.38 22.23 11.38
N GLU A 42 -6.12 23.13 10.76
CA GLU A 42 -7.59 23.15 10.87
C GLU A 42 -8.22 21.90 10.26
N SER A 43 -7.60 21.40 9.20
CA SER A 43 -7.97 20.15 8.53
C SER A 43 -6.71 19.43 8.03
N TYR A 44 -6.60 18.16 8.38
CA TYR A 44 -5.51 17.28 7.96
C TYR A 44 -5.85 16.54 6.67
N LYS A 45 -4.83 16.06 5.98
CA LYS A 45 -4.99 14.97 5.00
C LYS A 45 -4.61 13.66 5.68
N LEU A 46 -5.39 12.61 5.43
CA LEU A 46 -5.10 11.25 5.88
C LEU A 46 -4.43 10.46 4.75
N VAL A 47 -3.35 9.76 5.07
CA VAL A 47 -2.72 8.81 4.15
C VAL A 47 -2.62 7.45 4.83
N ILE A 48 -3.20 6.42 4.22
CA ILE A 48 -3.07 5.03 4.68
C ILE A 48 -2.05 4.31 3.80
N GLY A 49 -0.96 3.83 4.40
CA GLY A 49 0.15 3.17 3.71
C GLY A 49 0.15 1.66 3.94
N LEU A 50 0.09 0.87 2.85
CA LEU A 50 -0.02 -0.58 2.87
C LEU A 50 1.26 -1.25 2.40
N HIS A 51 1.85 -2.10 3.26
CA HIS A 51 3.08 -2.84 2.95
C HIS A 51 2.88 -3.93 1.89
N GLY A 52 3.95 -4.39 1.27
CA GLY A 52 3.95 -5.51 0.33
C GLY A 52 3.80 -6.88 1.00
N PHE A 53 3.76 -7.94 0.17
CA PHE A 53 3.77 -9.32 0.64
C PHE A 53 4.99 -9.58 1.53
N SER A 54 4.79 -10.29 2.63
CA SER A 54 5.80 -10.54 3.68
C SER A 54 6.41 -9.28 4.30
N GLY A 55 5.79 -8.12 4.10
CA GLY A 55 6.13 -6.86 4.76
C GLY A 55 5.43 -6.68 6.10
N SER A 56 5.69 -5.55 6.74
CA SER A 56 5.05 -5.15 7.99
C SER A 56 4.77 -3.65 8.03
N ALA A 57 3.89 -3.23 8.91
CA ALA A 57 3.59 -1.81 9.13
C ALA A 57 4.86 -1.00 9.42
N SER A 58 5.70 -1.48 10.35
CA SER A 58 6.97 -0.82 10.69
C SER A 58 8.01 -0.93 9.58
N GLY A 59 7.99 -2.03 8.80
CA GLY A 59 8.83 -2.19 7.62
C GLY A 59 8.48 -1.18 6.55
N PHE A 60 7.20 -1.02 6.26
CA PHE A 60 6.74 -0.09 5.22
C PHE A 60 7.01 1.37 5.59
N GLU A 61 6.80 1.75 6.85
CA GLU A 61 7.16 3.07 7.35
C GLU A 61 8.64 3.40 7.09
N LYS A 62 9.53 2.43 7.29
CA LYS A 62 10.96 2.59 7.04
C LYS A 62 11.36 2.43 5.57
N GLU A 63 10.70 1.51 4.84
CA GLU A 63 10.97 1.20 3.44
C GLU A 63 10.59 2.35 2.51
N THR A 64 9.49 3.03 2.77
CA THR A 64 9.11 4.26 2.09
C THR A 64 9.99 5.43 2.50
N THR A 65 11.03 5.09 3.23
CA THR A 65 12.02 5.92 3.85
C THR A 65 11.48 6.59 5.12
N GLY A 66 12.26 6.63 6.18
CA GLY A 66 11.98 7.54 7.29
C GLY A 66 11.60 8.95 6.85
N GLY A 67 11.70 9.22 5.57
CA GLY A 67 11.22 10.37 4.86
C GLY A 67 9.71 10.48 4.67
N PHE A 68 8.95 9.40 4.76
CA PHE A 68 7.49 9.53 4.63
C PHE A 68 6.91 10.28 5.83
N ASN A 69 7.33 9.93 7.04
CA ASN A 69 6.95 10.67 8.23
C ASN A 69 7.56 12.07 8.27
N LEU A 70 8.78 12.27 7.75
CA LEU A 70 9.36 13.62 7.61
C LEU A 70 8.53 14.49 6.67
N TYR A 71 8.11 13.95 5.54
CA TYR A 71 7.22 14.66 4.62
C TYR A 71 5.84 14.91 5.26
N ALA A 72 5.32 13.93 6.01
CA ALA A 72 4.07 14.06 6.72
C ALA A 72 4.14 15.18 7.78
N GLU A 73 5.24 15.27 8.52
CA GLU A 73 5.50 16.37 9.47
C GLU A 73 5.50 17.73 8.76
N GLU A 74 6.26 17.86 7.67
CA GLU A 74 6.34 19.10 6.89
C GLU A 74 4.98 19.55 6.33
N GLN A 75 4.15 18.60 5.88
CA GLN A 75 2.88 18.90 5.22
C GLN A 75 1.68 18.88 6.17
N GLY A 76 1.86 18.43 7.40
CA GLY A 76 0.77 18.24 8.35
C GLY A 76 -0.16 17.11 7.91
N LEU A 77 0.38 15.93 7.61
CA LEU A 77 -0.39 14.75 7.25
C LEU A 77 -0.52 13.81 8.44
N ILE A 78 -1.69 13.24 8.64
CA ILE A 78 -1.84 12.05 9.49
C ILE A 78 -1.56 10.83 8.63
N VAL A 79 -0.66 9.95 9.09
CA VAL A 79 -0.30 8.73 8.37
C VAL A 79 -0.61 7.51 9.20
N VAL A 80 -1.23 6.53 8.56
CA VAL A 80 -1.54 5.24 9.16
C VAL A 80 -0.87 4.14 8.37
N TYR A 81 -0.21 3.21 9.09
CA TYR A 81 0.39 2.00 8.51
C TYR A 81 -0.29 0.78 9.13
N PRO A 82 -1.34 0.25 8.50
CA PRO A 82 -1.98 -0.96 8.99
C PRO A 82 -1.07 -2.18 8.87
N GLN A 83 -1.25 -3.16 9.78
CA GLN A 83 -0.56 -4.44 9.70
C GLN A 83 -1.45 -5.46 8.99
N GLY A 84 -0.98 -5.97 7.86
CA GLY A 84 -1.60 -7.08 7.13
C GLY A 84 -1.63 -8.35 7.96
N LYS A 85 -2.56 -9.25 7.64
CA LYS A 85 -2.61 -10.55 8.31
C LYS A 85 -1.29 -11.29 8.12
N TYR A 86 -0.77 -11.91 9.19
CA TYR A 86 0.51 -12.60 9.17
C TYR A 86 0.46 -13.91 9.96
N PHE A 87 1.40 -14.78 9.65
CA PHE A 87 1.63 -16.03 10.35
C PHE A 87 3.08 -16.50 10.13
N TYR A 88 3.45 -17.57 10.81
CA TYR A 88 4.80 -18.14 10.75
C TYR A 88 4.73 -19.56 10.21
N PRO A 89 4.79 -19.77 8.88
CA PRO A 89 4.89 -21.09 8.32
C PRO A 89 6.22 -21.75 8.70
N SER A 90 6.16 -23.03 9.09
CA SER A 90 7.34 -23.86 9.28
C SER A 90 7.54 -24.76 8.06
N TYR A 91 8.77 -24.91 7.63
CA TYR A 91 9.14 -25.76 6.50
C TYR A 91 10.43 -26.53 6.79
N GLN A 92 10.56 -27.70 6.17
CA GLN A 92 11.76 -28.51 6.27
C GLN A 92 12.80 -28.03 5.26
N THR A 93 14.03 -27.91 5.71
CA THR A 93 15.20 -27.59 4.87
C THR A 93 16.38 -28.40 5.35
N THR A 94 17.55 -28.24 4.74
CA THR A 94 18.79 -28.85 5.20
C THR A 94 19.77 -27.79 5.65
N ASP A 95 20.51 -28.06 6.71
CA ASP A 95 21.65 -27.23 7.12
C ASP A 95 22.83 -27.36 6.13
N PRO A 96 23.90 -26.56 6.25
CA PRO A 96 25.06 -26.66 5.38
C PRO A 96 25.77 -28.04 5.43
N LYS A 97 25.46 -28.88 6.42
CA LYS A 97 25.98 -30.24 6.56
C LYS A 97 25.03 -31.31 5.99
N GLY A 98 23.89 -30.88 5.42
CA GLY A 98 22.89 -31.77 4.84
C GLY A 98 21.90 -32.39 5.83
N SER A 99 21.91 -31.98 7.11
CA SER A 99 20.97 -32.47 8.12
C SER A 99 19.62 -31.78 8.00
N PRO A 100 18.48 -32.51 8.14
CA PRO A 100 17.15 -31.91 8.16
C PRO A 100 16.99 -30.91 9.32
N VAL A 101 16.54 -29.72 9.01
CA VAL A 101 16.20 -28.70 10.01
C VAL A 101 14.85 -28.07 9.69
N THR A 102 14.08 -27.76 10.74
CA THR A 102 12.85 -27.01 10.59
C THR A 102 13.16 -25.52 10.70
N GLN A 103 12.82 -24.78 9.68
CA GLN A 103 12.89 -23.33 9.69
C GLN A 103 11.49 -22.73 9.79
N THR A 104 11.39 -21.60 10.47
CA THR A 104 10.18 -20.81 10.56
C THR A 104 10.40 -19.50 9.82
N ALA A 105 9.51 -19.16 8.89
CA ALA A 105 9.53 -17.91 8.16
C ALA A 105 8.36 -17.01 8.60
N TYR A 106 8.48 -15.72 8.31
CA TYR A 106 7.37 -14.79 8.42
C TYR A 106 6.68 -14.65 7.07
N SER A 107 5.36 -14.68 7.08
CA SER A 107 4.55 -14.40 5.89
C SER A 107 3.40 -13.48 6.27
N SER A 108 3.19 -12.43 5.49
CA SER A 108 2.07 -11.51 5.64
C SER A 108 1.48 -11.16 4.28
N SER A 109 0.20 -10.85 4.25
CA SER A 109 -0.48 -10.48 3.02
C SER A 109 -1.76 -9.70 3.30
N TRP A 110 -2.24 -9.03 2.26
CA TRP A 110 -3.56 -8.44 2.16
C TRP A 110 -4.45 -9.28 1.26
N ASN A 111 -5.74 -9.36 1.58
CA ASN A 111 -6.74 -9.96 0.71
C ASN A 111 -7.17 -8.96 -0.39
N HIS A 112 -6.27 -8.70 -1.32
CA HIS A 112 -6.51 -7.80 -2.45
C HIS A 112 -7.51 -8.34 -3.50
N LEU A 113 -7.91 -9.59 -3.37
CA LEU A 113 -8.93 -10.20 -4.24
C LEU A 113 -10.36 -9.94 -3.74
N GLY A 114 -10.48 -9.47 -2.48
CA GLY A 114 -11.76 -9.32 -1.81
C GLY A 114 -12.43 -10.66 -1.44
N PRO A 115 -13.36 -10.65 -0.47
CA PRO A 115 -13.99 -11.87 0.04
C PRO A 115 -14.75 -12.70 -1.00
N LEU A 116 -15.22 -12.04 -2.08
CA LEU A 116 -16.04 -12.68 -3.12
C LEU A 116 -15.23 -13.45 -4.16
N ILE A 117 -13.94 -13.13 -4.30
CA ILE A 117 -13.12 -13.64 -5.42
C ILE A 117 -12.26 -14.82 -4.96
N ALA A 118 -11.88 -14.90 -3.70
CA ALA A 118 -11.19 -16.06 -3.13
C ALA A 118 -11.94 -17.39 -3.35
N ASN A 119 -13.25 -17.32 -3.61
CA ASN A 119 -14.12 -18.46 -3.93
C ASN A 119 -14.43 -18.61 -5.43
N ASN A 120 -13.95 -17.69 -6.29
CA ASN A 120 -14.32 -17.72 -7.71
C ASN A 120 -13.23 -18.40 -8.56
N LYS A 121 -13.29 -19.73 -8.66
CA LYS A 121 -12.38 -20.55 -9.47
C LYS A 121 -12.46 -20.33 -10.99
N LYS A 122 -13.29 -19.41 -11.49
CA LYS A 122 -13.52 -19.21 -12.93
C LYS A 122 -12.42 -18.40 -13.63
N VAL A 123 -11.57 -17.71 -12.90
CA VAL A 123 -10.50 -16.88 -13.46
C VAL A 123 -9.15 -17.54 -13.19
N LYS A 124 -8.43 -17.87 -14.24
CA LYS A 124 -7.06 -18.39 -14.14
C LYS A 124 -6.11 -17.24 -13.87
N MET A 125 -5.63 -17.13 -12.61
CA MET A 125 -4.73 -16.07 -12.15
C MET A 125 -3.26 -16.44 -12.28
N CYS A 126 -2.95 -17.72 -12.48
CA CYS A 126 -1.58 -18.20 -12.60
C CYS A 126 -1.45 -19.43 -13.49
N ALA A 127 -0.24 -19.72 -13.93
CA ALA A 127 0.10 -20.94 -14.64
C ALA A 127 0.06 -22.16 -13.68
N ASP A 128 -0.09 -23.37 -14.24
CA ASP A 128 -0.11 -24.59 -13.42
C ASP A 128 1.25 -24.85 -12.74
N SER A 129 2.33 -24.30 -13.30
CA SER A 129 3.69 -24.34 -12.77
C SER A 129 4.02 -23.16 -11.83
N SER A 130 3.02 -22.37 -11.40
CA SER A 130 3.28 -21.21 -10.55
C SER A 130 3.88 -21.62 -9.21
N GLN A 131 4.70 -20.73 -8.65
CA GLN A 131 5.23 -20.91 -7.31
C GLN A 131 4.08 -20.79 -6.30
N SER A 132 3.93 -21.81 -5.43
CA SER A 132 2.97 -21.76 -4.35
C SER A 132 3.51 -20.97 -3.17
N ALA A 133 2.72 -20.05 -2.64
CA ALA A 133 2.97 -19.46 -1.34
C ALA A 133 2.47 -20.39 -0.23
N PRO A 134 3.05 -20.35 0.98
CA PRO A 134 2.48 -21.07 2.11
C PRO A 134 1.02 -20.63 2.34
N PRO A 135 0.09 -21.60 2.49
CA PRO A 135 -1.32 -21.27 2.68
C PRO A 135 -1.54 -20.50 3.99
N PHE A 136 -2.31 -19.42 3.92
CA PHE A 136 -2.68 -18.66 5.11
C PHE A 136 -3.69 -19.45 5.95
N PRO A 137 -3.52 -19.49 7.29
CA PRO A 137 -4.45 -20.20 8.18
C PRO A 137 -5.90 -19.71 8.07
N SER A 138 -6.10 -18.46 7.64
CA SER A 138 -7.42 -17.88 7.39
C SER A 138 -8.08 -18.36 6.09
N CYS A 139 -7.34 -19.06 5.21
CA CYS A 139 -7.84 -19.54 3.93
C CYS A 139 -8.27 -20.98 4.00
N LYS A 140 -9.53 -21.25 3.59
CA LYS A 140 -10.03 -22.62 3.42
C LYS A 140 -9.82 -23.03 1.95
N ASN A 141 -9.25 -24.22 1.72
CA ASN A 141 -9.04 -24.77 0.37
C ASN A 141 -8.25 -23.82 -0.54
N GLN A 142 -7.18 -23.23 -0.03
CA GLN A 142 -6.27 -22.37 -0.80
C GLN A 142 -5.53 -23.21 -1.84
N ASP A 143 -5.63 -22.78 -3.09
CA ASP A 143 -4.89 -23.36 -4.19
C ASP A 143 -3.54 -22.59 -4.40
N SER A 144 -2.65 -23.12 -5.24
CA SER A 144 -1.31 -22.56 -5.47
C SER A 144 -1.30 -21.12 -6.01
N CYS A 145 -2.43 -20.66 -6.59
CA CYS A 145 -2.59 -19.30 -7.09
C CYS A 145 -2.91 -18.28 -5.99
N TYR A 146 -3.23 -18.72 -4.79
CA TYR A 146 -3.63 -17.81 -3.71
C TYR A 146 -2.50 -17.57 -2.74
N TRP A 147 -2.07 -16.33 -2.66
CA TRP A 147 -1.10 -15.83 -1.68
C TRP A 147 -1.66 -14.66 -0.87
N THR A 148 -2.98 -14.65 -0.70
CA THR A 148 -3.74 -13.64 0.04
C THR A 148 -4.12 -14.12 1.44
N SER A 149 -4.46 -13.20 2.33
CA SER A 149 -4.83 -13.52 3.71
C SER A 149 -6.20 -14.19 3.86
N CYS A 150 -7.09 -14.10 2.89
CA CYS A 150 -8.49 -14.58 2.92
C CYS A 150 -9.38 -14.02 4.06
N VAL A 151 -8.96 -12.97 4.74
CA VAL A 151 -9.78 -12.20 5.68
C VAL A 151 -10.30 -10.93 5.03
N ASP A 152 -11.27 -10.26 5.64
CA ASP A 152 -11.78 -8.99 5.12
C ASP A 152 -10.86 -7.81 5.53
N ASP A 153 -9.73 -7.70 4.83
CA ASP A 153 -8.80 -6.59 5.01
C ASP A 153 -9.39 -5.26 4.51
N SER A 154 -10.35 -5.31 3.59
CA SER A 154 -11.02 -4.11 3.08
C SER A 154 -11.81 -3.42 4.19
N ASP A 155 -12.63 -4.17 4.93
CA ASP A 155 -13.40 -3.64 6.05
C ASP A 155 -12.50 -3.19 7.20
N PHE A 156 -11.39 -3.89 7.44
CA PHE A 156 -10.38 -3.46 8.43
C PHE A 156 -9.80 -2.08 8.10
N ILE A 157 -9.36 -1.87 6.86
CA ILE A 157 -8.77 -0.59 6.41
C ILE A 157 -9.84 0.52 6.43
N LYS A 158 -11.06 0.24 5.97
CA LYS A 158 -12.19 1.17 6.07
C LYS A 158 -12.47 1.57 7.52
N THR A 159 -12.49 0.59 8.44
CA THR A 159 -12.74 0.82 9.87
C THR A 159 -11.69 1.79 10.44
N ILE A 160 -10.41 1.61 10.10
CA ILE A 160 -9.34 2.52 10.52
C ILE A 160 -9.58 3.92 9.95
N ALA A 161 -9.86 4.04 8.63
CA ALA A 161 -10.09 5.33 8.00
C ALA A 161 -11.22 6.11 8.69
N LEU A 162 -12.36 5.47 8.91
CA LEU A 162 -13.52 6.07 9.58
C LEU A 162 -13.22 6.45 11.05
N LYS A 163 -12.42 5.64 11.75
CA LYS A 163 -11.98 5.95 13.12
C LYS A 163 -11.14 7.23 13.14
N ILE A 164 -10.15 7.35 12.26
CA ILE A 164 -9.29 8.53 12.18
C ILE A 164 -10.10 9.77 11.75
N GLN A 165 -11.01 9.64 10.77
CA GLN A 165 -11.88 10.73 10.34
C GLN A 165 -12.82 11.21 11.46
N LYS A 166 -13.20 10.34 12.39
CA LYS A 166 -14.00 10.71 13.57
C LYS A 166 -13.18 11.42 14.65
N GLU A 167 -11.90 11.05 14.81
CA GLU A 167 -11.02 11.58 15.86
C GLU A 167 -10.35 12.89 15.46
N PHE A 168 -10.14 13.11 14.16
CA PHE A 168 -9.44 14.26 13.60
C PHE A 168 -10.28 14.93 12.50
N SER A 169 -10.12 16.25 12.35
CA SER A 169 -10.69 16.98 11.21
C SER A 169 -9.93 16.61 9.94
N ILE A 170 -10.44 15.64 9.16
CA ILE A 170 -9.84 15.17 7.91
C ILE A 170 -10.59 15.78 6.72
N GLY A 171 -9.87 16.51 5.87
CA GLY A 171 -10.45 17.10 4.65
C GLY A 171 -10.42 16.17 3.46
N LYS A 172 -9.30 15.45 3.26
CA LYS A 172 -9.13 14.48 2.18
C LYS A 172 -8.42 13.23 2.70
N SER A 173 -8.79 12.06 2.18
CA SER A 173 -8.21 10.77 2.56
C SER A 173 -7.66 10.03 1.33
N TYR A 174 -6.50 9.42 1.49
CA TYR A 174 -5.79 8.72 0.43
C TYR A 174 -5.31 7.37 0.92
N VAL A 175 -5.24 6.41 -0.01
CA VAL A 175 -4.64 5.09 0.26
C VAL A 175 -3.52 4.83 -0.72
N MET A 176 -2.43 4.27 -0.23
CA MET A 176 -1.28 3.93 -1.04
C MET A 176 -0.66 2.61 -0.62
N GLY A 177 0.07 1.96 -1.51
CA GLY A 177 0.73 0.72 -1.16
C GLY A 177 1.74 0.24 -2.18
N LEU A 178 2.56 -0.69 -1.71
CA LEU A 178 3.61 -1.36 -2.48
C LEU A 178 3.20 -2.79 -2.81
N SER A 179 3.33 -3.22 -4.07
CA SER A 179 3.16 -4.62 -4.46
C SER A 179 1.76 -5.15 -4.06
N ASN A 180 1.67 -6.20 -3.25
CA ASN A 180 0.40 -6.67 -2.66
C ASN A 180 -0.38 -5.54 -1.96
N GLY A 181 0.31 -4.64 -1.24
CA GLY A 181 -0.31 -3.45 -0.67
C GLY A 181 -0.80 -2.45 -1.72
N GLY A 182 -0.12 -2.35 -2.86
CA GLY A 182 -0.57 -1.54 -4.02
C GLY A 182 -1.83 -2.11 -4.65
N MET A 183 -1.90 -3.44 -4.81
CA MET A 183 -3.12 -4.13 -5.25
C MET A 183 -4.28 -3.88 -4.29
N MET A 184 -3.99 -3.94 -2.98
CA MET A 184 -4.98 -3.68 -1.94
C MET A 184 -5.41 -2.21 -1.93
N ALA A 185 -4.50 -1.27 -2.10
CA ALA A 185 -4.82 0.16 -2.19
C ALA A 185 -5.78 0.45 -3.35
N GLN A 186 -5.56 -0.15 -4.52
CA GLN A 186 -6.46 0.00 -5.66
C GLN A 186 -7.83 -0.63 -5.38
N LEU A 187 -7.90 -1.81 -4.75
CA LEU A 187 -9.15 -2.44 -4.35
C LEU A 187 -9.94 -1.55 -3.36
N ILE A 188 -9.27 -0.97 -2.36
CA ILE A 188 -9.87 -0.04 -1.40
C ILE A 188 -10.47 1.17 -2.11
N GLY A 189 -9.74 1.78 -3.04
CA GLY A 189 -10.26 2.88 -3.84
C GLY A 189 -11.51 2.51 -4.64
N CYS A 190 -11.54 1.28 -5.19
CA CYS A 190 -12.72 0.79 -5.90
C CYS A 190 -13.93 0.55 -5.00
N GLN A 191 -13.70 -0.02 -3.81
CA GLN A 191 -14.78 -0.40 -2.91
C GLN A 191 -15.33 0.77 -2.08
N TYR A 192 -14.48 1.74 -1.77
CA TYR A 192 -14.83 2.85 -0.88
C TYR A 192 -14.51 4.23 -1.47
N PRO A 193 -15.01 4.55 -2.68
CA PRO A 193 -14.76 5.84 -3.35
C PRO A 193 -15.42 7.03 -2.62
N ASP A 194 -16.28 6.75 -1.64
CA ASP A 194 -16.88 7.78 -0.75
C ASP A 194 -16.00 8.12 0.46
N ILE A 195 -14.97 7.31 0.73
CA ILE A 195 -14.08 7.49 1.88
C ILE A 195 -12.72 8.02 1.41
N PHE A 196 -12.29 7.62 0.21
CA PHE A 196 -10.97 7.96 -0.32
C PHE A 196 -11.06 8.82 -1.57
N ASP A 197 -10.29 9.90 -1.60
CA ASP A 197 -10.20 10.85 -2.71
C ASP A 197 -9.18 10.40 -3.76
N GLY A 198 -8.28 9.47 -3.42
CA GLY A 198 -7.29 8.99 -4.36
C GLY A 198 -6.45 7.81 -3.89
N VAL A 199 -5.84 7.17 -4.87
CA VAL A 199 -5.05 5.95 -4.73
C VAL A 199 -3.65 6.14 -5.32
N ILE A 200 -2.63 5.64 -4.63
CA ILE A 200 -1.29 5.42 -5.19
C ILE A 200 -0.99 3.91 -5.16
N ASN A 201 -0.89 3.31 -6.33
CA ASN A 201 -0.52 1.92 -6.50
C ASN A 201 0.90 1.81 -7.05
N VAL A 202 1.84 1.33 -6.21
CA VAL A 202 3.24 1.18 -6.57
C VAL A 202 3.56 -0.29 -6.81
N VAL A 203 3.95 -0.65 -8.04
CA VAL A 203 4.29 -2.01 -8.51
C VAL A 203 3.30 -3.09 -8.07
N GLY A 204 2.02 -2.72 -8.02
CA GLY A 204 0.92 -3.55 -7.51
C GLY A 204 -0.17 -3.79 -8.55
N MET A 205 0.20 -4.20 -9.78
CA MET A 205 -0.78 -4.51 -10.82
C MET A 205 -1.76 -5.57 -10.31
N GLN A 206 -3.04 -5.29 -10.42
CA GLN A 206 -4.06 -6.26 -9.99
C GLN A 206 -4.03 -7.53 -10.85
N PRO A 207 -4.47 -8.68 -10.33
CA PRO A 207 -4.55 -9.90 -11.13
C PRO A 207 -5.38 -9.69 -12.38
N HIS A 208 -4.95 -10.28 -13.49
CA HIS A 208 -5.61 -10.18 -14.78
C HIS A 208 -7.09 -10.58 -14.70
N LYS A 209 -7.97 -9.78 -15.31
CA LYS A 209 -9.44 -9.89 -15.26
C LYS A 209 -10.08 -9.67 -13.86
N LEU A 210 -9.30 -9.29 -12.87
CA LEU A 210 -9.79 -8.93 -11.54
C LEU A 210 -9.51 -7.48 -11.19
N SER A 211 -8.98 -6.70 -12.14
CA SER A 211 -8.83 -5.26 -11.99
C SER A 211 -10.20 -4.62 -11.81
N CYS A 212 -10.30 -3.76 -10.81
CA CYS A 212 -11.55 -3.07 -10.48
C CYS A 212 -11.53 -1.62 -10.98
N ILE A 213 -12.73 -1.09 -11.21
CA ILE A 213 -12.98 0.32 -11.54
C ILE A 213 -14.00 0.82 -10.51
N PRO A 214 -13.73 1.94 -9.81
CA PRO A 214 -14.68 2.47 -8.83
C PRO A 214 -15.95 3.04 -9.50
N GLU A 215 -17.06 3.01 -8.76
CA GLU A 215 -18.33 3.58 -9.25
C GLU A 215 -18.31 5.12 -9.28
N LYS A 216 -17.54 5.74 -8.38
CA LYS A 216 -17.40 7.21 -8.32
C LYS A 216 -15.98 7.61 -8.68
N PRO A 217 -15.80 8.78 -9.33
CA PRO A 217 -14.48 9.27 -9.70
C PRO A 217 -13.59 9.50 -8.47
N ILE A 218 -12.40 8.90 -8.50
CA ILE A 218 -11.30 9.15 -7.59
C ILE A 218 -9.98 9.21 -8.36
N SER A 219 -8.99 9.93 -7.85
CA SER A 219 -7.70 10.03 -8.51
C SER A 219 -6.87 8.75 -8.37
N LEU A 220 -6.13 8.38 -9.42
CA LEU A 220 -5.24 7.21 -9.43
C LEU A 220 -3.84 7.61 -9.88
N ILE A 221 -2.82 7.21 -9.12
CA ILE A 221 -1.45 7.13 -9.59
C ILE A 221 -1.02 5.67 -9.57
N ILE A 222 -0.58 5.13 -10.70
CA ILE A 222 -0.03 3.79 -10.80
C ILE A 222 1.40 3.85 -11.32
N TYR A 223 2.34 3.27 -10.57
CA TYR A 223 3.75 3.23 -10.91
C TYR A 223 4.20 1.80 -11.19
N GLY A 224 4.99 1.61 -12.26
CA GLY A 224 5.59 0.32 -12.60
C GLY A 224 7.00 0.44 -13.16
N GLY A 225 7.82 -0.55 -12.87
CA GLY A 225 9.17 -0.72 -13.43
C GLY A 225 9.16 -1.73 -14.57
N LEU A 226 9.73 -1.40 -15.74
CA LEU A 226 9.77 -2.33 -16.87
C LEU A 226 10.66 -3.57 -16.65
N LEU A 227 11.56 -3.51 -15.66
CA LEU A 227 12.41 -4.65 -15.28
C LEU A 227 11.79 -5.47 -14.14
N ASP A 228 10.56 -5.13 -13.71
CA ASP A 228 9.83 -5.89 -12.70
C ASP A 228 9.40 -7.25 -13.26
N LYS A 229 9.99 -8.31 -12.71
CA LYS A 229 9.68 -9.70 -13.05
C LYS A 229 8.65 -10.31 -12.08
N SER A 230 8.43 -9.69 -10.93
CA SER A 230 7.50 -10.16 -9.91
C SER A 230 6.07 -9.75 -10.22
N VAL A 231 5.87 -8.47 -10.53
CA VAL A 231 4.57 -7.89 -10.90
C VAL A 231 4.76 -6.98 -12.12
N PRO A 232 4.94 -7.58 -13.32
CA PRO A 232 5.26 -6.81 -14.52
C PRO A 232 4.16 -5.83 -14.89
N PRO A 233 4.50 -4.58 -15.26
CA PRO A 233 3.53 -3.55 -15.65
C PRO A 233 2.98 -3.69 -17.06
N ILE A 234 3.46 -4.66 -17.81
CA ILE A 234 3.10 -4.94 -19.21
C ILE A 234 2.59 -6.37 -19.36
N SER A 235 2.02 -6.72 -20.52
CA SER A 235 1.43 -8.04 -20.82
C SER A 235 2.48 -9.16 -20.95
N ILE A 236 3.15 -9.49 -19.84
CA ILE A 236 4.06 -10.65 -19.75
C ILE A 236 3.75 -11.42 -18.46
N ASN A 237 4.06 -12.72 -18.45
CA ASN A 237 3.92 -13.52 -17.24
C ASN A 237 4.98 -13.11 -16.22
N SER A 238 4.61 -13.10 -14.94
CA SER A 238 5.57 -12.91 -13.86
C SER A 238 6.52 -14.10 -13.74
N SER A 239 7.68 -13.90 -13.12
CA SER A 239 8.62 -14.97 -12.81
C SER A 239 8.03 -16.05 -11.90
N GLY A 240 7.03 -15.71 -11.09
CA GLY A 240 6.28 -16.66 -10.27
C GLY A 240 5.12 -17.37 -11.01
N GLY A 241 4.90 -17.08 -12.28
CA GLY A 241 3.81 -17.67 -13.06
C GLY A 241 2.46 -17.00 -12.88
N TYR A 242 2.39 -15.82 -12.23
CA TYR A 242 1.14 -15.08 -12.03
C TYR A 242 0.84 -14.15 -13.20
N PHE A 243 -0.44 -13.90 -13.45
CA PHE A 243 -0.94 -13.03 -14.51
C PHE A 243 -1.49 -11.74 -13.92
N TYR A 244 -1.01 -10.61 -14.43
CA TYR A 244 -1.41 -9.28 -13.96
C TYR A 244 -2.00 -8.43 -15.07
N GLU A 245 -2.85 -7.49 -14.69
CA GLU A 245 -3.42 -6.50 -15.61
C GLU A 245 -2.37 -5.44 -15.94
N PRO A 246 -2.08 -5.17 -17.22
CA PRO A 246 -1.12 -4.13 -17.60
C PRO A 246 -1.55 -2.73 -17.16
N ILE A 247 -0.61 -1.89 -16.77
CA ILE A 247 -0.89 -0.48 -16.39
C ILE A 247 -1.72 0.22 -17.47
N LYS A 248 -1.35 0.03 -18.75
CA LYS A 248 -2.04 0.68 -19.88
C LYS A 248 -3.54 0.39 -19.87
N ASN A 249 -3.94 -0.85 -19.60
CA ASN A 249 -5.35 -1.23 -19.55
C ASN A 249 -6.05 -0.56 -18.38
N THR A 250 -5.49 -0.67 -17.19
CA THR A 250 -6.05 -0.07 -15.97
C THR A 250 -6.30 1.44 -16.14
N VAL A 251 -5.30 2.20 -16.60
CA VAL A 251 -5.47 3.65 -16.74
C VAL A 251 -6.42 4.01 -17.89
N SER A 252 -6.46 3.20 -18.97
CA SER A 252 -7.41 3.41 -20.06
C SER A 252 -8.84 3.17 -19.62
N GLU A 253 -9.10 2.13 -18.86
CA GLU A 253 -10.43 1.82 -18.32
C GLU A 253 -10.91 2.88 -17.34
N TRP A 254 -10.05 3.28 -16.39
CA TRP A 254 -10.39 4.34 -15.43
C TRP A 254 -10.61 5.69 -16.09
N SER A 255 -9.72 6.10 -17.01
CA SER A 255 -9.88 7.37 -17.74
C SER A 255 -11.12 7.40 -18.62
N SER A 256 -11.48 6.27 -19.23
CA SER A 256 -12.71 6.14 -19.99
C SER A 256 -13.96 6.20 -19.10
N LYS A 257 -13.95 5.48 -17.96
CA LYS A 257 -15.06 5.48 -17.00
C LYS A 257 -15.34 6.87 -16.44
N PHE A 258 -14.29 7.67 -16.20
CA PHE A 258 -14.41 9.01 -15.62
C PHE A 258 -14.38 10.13 -16.67
N ASN A 259 -14.62 9.81 -17.92
CA ASN A 259 -14.79 10.78 -19.02
C ASN A 259 -13.61 11.77 -19.13
N CYS A 260 -12.37 11.33 -18.92
CA CYS A 260 -11.20 12.18 -19.08
C CYS A 260 -11.08 12.68 -20.52
N LYS A 261 -10.96 14.00 -20.71
CA LYS A 261 -10.98 14.61 -22.06
C LYS A 261 -9.59 14.80 -22.64
N ASP A 262 -8.61 14.96 -21.78
CA ASP A 262 -7.26 15.36 -22.17
C ASP A 262 -6.22 14.37 -21.68
N THR A 263 -5.13 14.26 -22.43
CA THR A 263 -3.98 13.41 -22.10
C THR A 263 -2.69 14.16 -22.33
N GLN A 264 -1.79 14.11 -21.35
CA GLN A 264 -0.45 14.69 -21.44
C GLN A 264 0.61 13.61 -21.20
N ASN A 265 1.61 13.56 -22.09
CA ASN A 265 2.79 12.73 -21.90
C ASN A 265 3.99 13.59 -21.52
N SER A 266 4.72 13.18 -20.51
CA SER A 266 5.89 13.88 -20.02
C SER A 266 7.02 12.91 -19.64
N LYS A 267 8.24 13.46 -19.50
CA LYS A 267 9.38 12.72 -18.95
C LYS A 267 9.71 13.28 -17.56
N ILE A 268 9.75 12.42 -16.58
CA ILE A 268 10.27 12.73 -15.25
C ILE A 268 11.80 12.52 -15.34
N THR A 269 12.58 13.52 -14.98
CA THR A 269 14.05 13.43 -14.92
C THR A 269 14.56 13.48 -13.49
N THR A 270 13.81 14.12 -12.60
CA THR A 270 14.08 14.29 -11.18
C THR A 270 12.78 14.08 -10.43
N PRO A 271 12.74 13.32 -9.35
CA PRO A 271 13.86 12.67 -8.64
C PRO A 271 14.29 11.32 -9.21
N PHE A 272 13.59 10.77 -10.18
CA PHE A 272 13.90 9.50 -10.85
C PHE A 272 13.52 9.59 -12.34
N VAL A 273 14.16 8.82 -13.18
CA VAL A 273 13.89 8.85 -14.62
C VAL A 273 12.71 7.95 -14.95
N SER A 274 11.63 8.54 -15.47
CA SER A 274 10.42 7.81 -15.87
C SER A 274 9.68 8.53 -17.00
N SER A 275 8.79 7.81 -17.67
CA SER A 275 7.72 8.41 -18.48
C SER A 275 6.45 8.52 -17.65
N GLU A 276 5.72 9.61 -17.83
CA GLU A 276 4.42 9.84 -17.22
C GLU A 276 3.37 10.06 -18.30
N THR A 277 2.23 9.40 -18.15
CA THR A 277 1.01 9.71 -18.91
C THR A 277 -0.05 10.15 -17.92
N LEU A 278 -0.53 11.36 -18.05
CA LEU A 278 -1.57 11.97 -17.24
C LEU A 278 -2.84 12.10 -18.08
N PHE A 279 -3.95 11.59 -17.57
CA PHE A 279 -5.30 11.86 -18.05
C PHE A 279 -5.95 12.86 -17.09
N TYR A 280 -6.53 13.92 -17.61
CA TYR A 280 -7.11 15.03 -16.84
C TYR A 280 -8.36 15.61 -17.51
N ASN A 281 -8.95 16.63 -16.91
CA ASN A 281 -10.28 17.12 -17.27
C ASN A 281 -11.31 15.98 -17.25
N CYS A 282 -11.25 15.19 -16.17
CA CYS A 282 -12.14 14.09 -15.90
C CYS A 282 -13.33 14.56 -15.04
N ASP A 283 -14.34 13.70 -14.89
CA ASP A 283 -15.45 13.94 -13.96
C ASP A 283 -14.91 14.22 -12.55
N ASN A 284 -15.48 15.19 -11.82
CA ASN A 284 -15.08 15.63 -10.48
C ASN A 284 -13.59 16.06 -10.37
N ASP A 285 -13.01 16.56 -11.44
CA ASP A 285 -11.62 17.05 -11.50
C ASP A 285 -10.57 16.01 -11.05
N VAL A 286 -10.90 14.71 -11.09
CA VAL A 286 -9.92 13.66 -10.77
C VAL A 286 -8.87 13.52 -11.88
N THR A 287 -7.74 12.94 -11.54
CA THR A 287 -6.69 12.62 -12.53
C THR A 287 -6.29 11.15 -12.45
N ILE A 288 -5.96 10.58 -13.60
CA ILE A 288 -5.44 9.22 -13.74
C ILE A 288 -4.03 9.30 -14.30
N THR A 289 -3.07 8.82 -13.54
CA THR A 289 -1.64 8.95 -13.87
C THR A 289 -0.95 7.59 -13.94
N ALA A 290 -0.34 7.28 -15.08
CA ALA A 290 0.57 6.15 -15.24
C ALA A 290 2.03 6.65 -15.20
N ILE A 291 2.87 6.04 -14.38
CA ILE A 291 4.30 6.33 -14.31
C ILE A 291 5.08 5.04 -14.62
N ILE A 292 5.87 5.04 -15.68
CA ILE A 292 6.66 3.89 -16.11
C ILE A 292 8.15 4.21 -16.02
N ASN A 293 8.87 3.43 -15.21
CA ASN A 293 10.32 3.53 -15.11
C ASN A 293 10.99 2.42 -15.93
N ALA A 294 11.68 2.78 -16.99
CA ALA A 294 12.31 1.82 -17.89
C ALA A 294 13.50 1.04 -17.27
N LYS A 295 14.05 1.52 -16.16
CA LYS A 295 15.24 0.95 -15.51
C LYS A 295 14.95 0.39 -14.10
N ALA A 296 13.74 0.53 -13.59
CA ALA A 296 13.36 0.00 -12.30
C ALA A 296 12.82 -1.42 -12.40
N GLY A 297 13.08 -2.21 -11.36
CA GLY A 297 12.43 -3.48 -11.08
C GLY A 297 11.26 -3.31 -10.11
N HIS A 298 11.06 -4.32 -9.26
CA HIS A 298 10.03 -4.36 -8.24
C HIS A 298 10.44 -3.53 -7.02
N ALA A 299 10.38 -2.21 -7.13
CA ALA A 299 10.88 -1.30 -6.09
C ALA A 299 10.07 0.00 -6.01
N TRP A 300 10.17 0.67 -4.86
CA TRP A 300 9.60 2.00 -4.64
C TRP A 300 10.27 3.04 -5.55
N PRO A 301 9.54 4.05 -6.04
CA PRO A 301 10.12 5.10 -6.90
C PRO A 301 11.31 5.80 -6.25
N GLY A 302 12.41 5.90 -7.00
CA GLY A 302 13.65 6.53 -6.52
C GLY A 302 14.58 5.60 -5.73
N ILE A 303 14.16 4.34 -5.50
CA ILE A 303 14.98 3.29 -4.87
C ILE A 303 15.44 2.31 -5.95
N THR A 304 16.70 1.90 -5.92
CA THR A 304 17.19 0.82 -6.77
C THR A 304 16.89 -0.53 -6.08
N SER A 305 16.67 -1.58 -6.87
CA SER A 305 16.33 -2.92 -6.38
C SER A 305 17.33 -3.52 -5.38
N ASN A 306 18.53 -2.95 -5.26
CA ASN A 306 19.58 -3.41 -4.34
C ASN A 306 19.60 -2.64 -3.01
N GLU A 307 18.84 -1.54 -2.87
CA GLU A 307 18.97 -0.63 -1.73
C GLU A 307 17.87 -0.79 -0.67
N GLY A 308 16.84 -1.62 -0.90
CA GLY A 308 15.73 -1.23 -0.11
C GLY A 308 14.61 -2.13 0.28
N TYR A 309 14.75 -3.42 0.37
CA TYR A 309 13.73 -4.17 1.10
C TYR A 309 14.10 -4.27 2.57
N CYS A 310 13.29 -3.63 3.40
CA CYS A 310 13.32 -3.90 4.83
C CYS A 310 12.86 -5.33 5.07
N ARG A 311 13.76 -6.27 5.27
CA ARG A 311 13.42 -7.60 5.68
C ARG A 311 12.91 -7.55 7.12
N SER A 312 11.68 -7.99 7.32
CA SER A 312 11.15 -8.21 8.66
C SER A 312 11.94 -9.35 9.30
N ASN A 313 12.86 -9.03 10.19
CA ASN A 313 13.57 -10.04 10.96
C ASN A 313 12.79 -10.26 12.26
N ILE A 314 12.28 -11.49 12.45
CA ILE A 314 11.42 -11.80 13.56
C ILE A 314 12.23 -12.57 14.60
N GLN A 315 12.62 -11.87 15.63
CA GLN A 315 13.03 -12.45 16.90
C GLN A 315 12.12 -11.87 17.98
N SER A 316 11.10 -12.60 18.38
CA SER A 316 10.06 -12.21 19.31
C SER A 316 8.89 -11.42 18.70
N GLU A 317 7.79 -11.27 19.42
CA GLU A 317 6.50 -10.68 19.01
C GLU A 317 6.56 -9.23 18.46
N ILE A 318 7.74 -8.65 18.40
CA ILE A 318 7.98 -7.33 17.83
C ILE A 318 8.63 -7.50 16.46
N ILE A 319 7.90 -7.15 15.41
CA ILE A 319 8.40 -7.16 14.04
C ILE A 319 9.35 -5.99 13.87
N TYR A 320 10.65 -6.24 13.99
CA TYR A 320 11.68 -5.26 13.66
C TYR A 320 12.08 -5.42 12.20
N SER A 321 12.00 -4.33 11.45
CA SER A 321 12.62 -4.25 10.14
C SER A 321 14.03 -3.68 10.31
N GLU A 322 15.04 -4.49 10.07
CA GLU A 322 16.40 -4.00 9.90
C GLU A 322 16.51 -3.32 8.54
N CYS A 323 16.16 -2.04 8.50
CA CYS A 323 16.39 -1.21 7.33
C CYS A 323 17.57 -0.30 7.59
N LYS A 324 18.53 -0.27 6.67
CA LYS A 324 19.42 0.87 6.58
C LYS A 324 18.56 2.08 6.23
N GLU A 325 18.71 3.15 7.00
CA GLU A 325 18.01 4.41 6.81
C GLU A 325 18.20 4.90 5.37
N ILE A 326 17.18 4.77 4.54
CA ILE A 326 17.24 5.23 3.16
C ILE A 326 16.86 6.70 3.15
N LYS A 327 17.83 7.59 3.05
CA LYS A 327 17.65 9.05 3.08
C LYS A 327 16.99 9.66 1.82
N LYS A 328 16.33 8.86 0.96
CA LYS A 328 15.79 9.34 -0.32
C LYS A 328 14.26 9.42 -0.30
N ILE A 329 13.71 10.44 0.35
CA ILE A 329 12.26 10.74 0.38
C ILE A 329 11.69 11.19 -0.97
N SER A 330 12.53 11.35 -1.99
CA SER A 330 12.18 11.99 -3.24
C SER A 330 11.04 11.31 -4.00
N GLY A 331 10.97 9.96 -3.96
CA GLY A 331 9.91 9.19 -4.63
C GLY A 331 8.55 9.38 -3.97
N SER A 332 8.48 9.23 -2.63
CA SER A 332 7.25 9.44 -1.86
C SER A 332 6.75 10.87 -2.00
N ARG A 333 7.65 11.86 -1.88
CA ARG A 333 7.36 13.28 -2.06
C ARG A 333 6.80 13.57 -3.46
N TYR A 334 7.39 12.98 -4.49
CA TYR A 334 6.89 13.16 -5.86
C TYR A 334 5.47 12.62 -6.01
N LEU A 335 5.22 11.38 -5.59
CA LEU A 335 3.91 10.75 -5.72
C LEU A 335 2.82 11.52 -4.94
N LEU A 336 3.11 11.91 -3.70
CA LEU A 336 2.15 12.63 -2.87
C LEU A 336 1.89 14.04 -3.36
N ASN A 337 2.94 14.78 -3.77
CA ASN A 337 2.74 16.10 -4.38
C ASN A 337 1.89 16.01 -5.64
N ARG A 338 2.10 14.96 -6.46
CA ARG A 338 1.31 14.74 -7.67
C ARG A 338 -0.15 14.43 -7.36
N LEU A 339 -0.41 13.66 -6.30
CA LEU A 339 -1.76 13.33 -5.85
C LEU A 339 -2.48 14.54 -5.23
N PHE A 340 -1.76 15.41 -4.52
CA PHE A 340 -2.33 16.56 -3.81
C PHE A 340 -2.49 17.81 -4.69
N ALA A 341 -1.92 17.81 -5.88
CA ALA A 341 -2.04 18.94 -6.83
C ALA A 341 -3.42 19.01 -7.50
N ASN A 342 -4.30 18.07 -7.17
CA ASN A 342 -5.65 17.94 -7.72
C ASN A 342 -6.71 18.36 -6.71
#